data_e4b0b1ae89b96e20f1e6121bc638832e
#
_entry.id   e4b0b1ae89b96e20f1e6121bc638832e
#
_cell.length_a   1.000
_cell.length_b   1.000
_cell.length_c   1.000
_cell.angle_alpha   90.00
_cell.angle_beta   90.00
_cell.angle_gamma   90.00
#
_symmetry.space_group_name_H-M   'P 1'
#
loop_
_entity.id
_entity.type
_entity.pdbx_description
1 polymer ?
#
loop_
_entity_poly.entity_id
_entity_poly.type
_entity_poly.pdbx_seq_one_letter_code
_entity_poly.pdbx_strand_id
1 'polypeptide(L)'
;MKRLGINIDHVATLRNARHAIHPSPLVAAKLAIKYGANSITIHLREDRRHIRDKDLLNIKRIKSIPINLEMAATYEMLKIALKNKPSFICIVPEKRKEITTEGGLNIGKNKKKIIYYFK
;
A
#
# COMPACT_ATOMS: atom_id res chain seq x y z
N MET A 1 -20.50 -0.98 -13.86
CA MET A 1 -20.43 -1.74 -12.60
C MET A 1 -19.38 -1.08 -11.68
N LYS A 2 -19.70 -0.78 -10.42
CA LYS A 2 -18.75 -0.21 -9.45
C LYS A 2 -17.82 -1.32 -8.95
N ARG A 3 -16.54 -0.99 -8.70
CA ARG A 3 -15.54 -1.90 -8.15
C ARG A 3 -15.23 -1.52 -6.71
N LEU A 4 -15.04 -2.52 -5.84
CA LEU A 4 -14.72 -2.33 -4.43
C LEU A 4 -13.24 -2.63 -4.17
N GLY A 5 -12.49 -1.63 -3.76
CA GLY A 5 -11.14 -1.79 -3.22
C GLY A 5 -11.17 -1.73 -1.69
N ILE A 6 -10.49 -2.64 -1.02
CA ILE A 6 -10.41 -2.70 0.45
C ILE A 6 -9.01 -2.34 0.91
N ASN A 7 -8.88 -1.27 1.73
CA ASN A 7 -7.64 -0.96 2.42
C ASN A 7 -7.51 -1.83 3.69
N ILE A 8 -6.35 -2.46 3.87
CA ILE A 8 -6.07 -3.36 5.00
C ILE A 8 -4.91 -2.90 5.89
N ASP A 9 -4.47 -1.65 5.77
CA ASP A 9 -3.32 -1.12 6.52
C ASP A 9 -3.50 -1.26 8.03
N HIS A 10 -4.70 -0.98 8.53
CA HIS A 10 -4.97 -1.02 9.95
C HIS A 10 -5.03 -2.44 10.55
N VAL A 11 -5.18 -3.47 9.73
CA VAL A 11 -4.94 -4.86 10.16
C VAL A 11 -3.48 -5.03 10.57
N ALA A 12 -2.55 -4.46 9.79
CA ALA A 12 -1.13 -4.46 10.11
C ALA A 12 -0.82 -3.55 11.31
N THR A 13 -1.50 -2.41 11.44
CA THR A 13 -1.38 -1.52 12.61
C THR A 13 -1.71 -2.27 13.90
N LEU A 14 -2.84 -2.97 13.94
CA LEU A 14 -3.24 -3.74 15.11
C LEU A 14 -2.26 -4.87 15.42
N ARG A 15 -1.82 -5.63 14.39
CA ARG A 15 -0.78 -6.65 14.55
C ARG A 15 0.50 -6.07 15.18
N ASN A 16 0.94 -4.91 14.67
CA ASN A 16 2.18 -4.29 15.14
C ASN A 16 2.04 -3.76 16.57
N ALA A 17 0.91 -3.14 16.92
CA ALA A 17 0.62 -2.67 18.27
C ALA A 17 0.60 -3.80 19.30
N ARG A 18 0.18 -5.00 18.90
CA ARG A 18 0.17 -6.20 19.76
C ARG A 18 1.51 -6.93 19.80
N HIS A 19 2.52 -6.49 19.05
CA HIS A 19 3.79 -7.21 18.89
C HIS A 19 3.60 -8.70 18.53
N ALA A 20 2.58 -9.01 17.73
CA ALA A 20 2.14 -10.37 17.44
C ALA A 20 2.24 -10.69 15.95
N ILE A 21 1.91 -11.95 15.58
CA ILE A 21 1.77 -12.38 14.20
C ILE A 21 0.35 -12.20 13.66
N HIS A 22 -0.61 -12.01 14.57
CA HIS A 22 -2.02 -11.79 14.26
C HIS A 22 -2.52 -10.43 14.76
N PRO A 23 -3.53 -9.82 14.08
CA PRO A 23 -4.18 -10.30 12.84
C PRO A 23 -3.24 -10.20 11.63
N SER A 24 -3.40 -11.11 10.67
CA SER A 24 -2.55 -11.20 9.48
C SER A 24 -3.13 -10.41 8.30
N PRO A 25 -2.39 -9.43 7.72
CA PRO A 25 -2.81 -8.73 6.51
C PRO A 25 -3.08 -9.68 5.34
N LEU A 26 -2.31 -10.76 5.20
CA LEU A 26 -2.52 -11.77 4.17
C LEU A 26 -3.88 -12.47 4.31
N VAL A 27 -4.26 -12.83 5.53
CA VAL A 27 -5.57 -13.46 5.80
C VAL A 27 -6.69 -12.47 5.50
N ALA A 28 -6.54 -11.21 5.94
CA ALA A 28 -7.51 -10.16 5.65
C ALA A 28 -7.68 -9.93 4.14
N ALA A 29 -6.59 -9.88 3.37
CA ALA A 29 -6.65 -9.78 1.92
C ALA A 29 -7.42 -10.94 1.27
N LYS A 30 -7.14 -12.18 1.68
CA LYS A 30 -7.85 -13.37 1.17
C LYS A 30 -9.34 -13.31 1.48
N LEU A 31 -9.71 -12.93 2.69
CA LEU A 31 -11.11 -12.81 3.09
C LEU A 31 -11.84 -11.72 2.32
N ALA A 32 -11.22 -10.54 2.17
CA ALA A 32 -11.80 -9.44 1.41
C ALA A 32 -12.13 -9.87 -0.04
N ILE A 33 -11.19 -10.52 -0.74
CA ILE A 33 -11.42 -11.03 -2.09
C ILE A 33 -12.49 -12.11 -2.10
N LYS A 34 -12.45 -13.04 -1.16
CA LYS A 34 -13.48 -14.11 -1.03
C LYS A 34 -14.89 -13.54 -0.90
N TYR A 35 -15.04 -12.41 -0.22
CA TYR A 35 -16.32 -11.75 0.00
C TYR A 35 -16.60 -10.59 -0.97
N GLY A 36 -15.95 -10.56 -2.12
CA GLY A 36 -16.34 -9.73 -3.26
C GLY A 36 -15.54 -8.44 -3.46
N ALA A 37 -14.43 -8.23 -2.74
CA ALA A 37 -13.53 -7.14 -3.08
C ALA A 37 -12.87 -7.39 -4.44
N ASN A 38 -12.72 -6.34 -5.24
CA ASN A 38 -12.09 -6.39 -6.55
C ASN A 38 -10.58 -6.11 -6.48
N SER A 39 -10.12 -5.48 -5.41
CA SER A 39 -8.70 -5.19 -5.18
C SER A 39 -8.42 -4.95 -3.70
N ILE A 40 -7.14 -5.08 -3.35
CA ILE A 40 -6.64 -4.77 -2.02
C ILE A 40 -5.75 -3.54 -2.12
N THR A 41 -5.99 -2.55 -1.28
CA THR A 41 -5.13 -1.38 -1.13
C THR A 41 -4.24 -1.57 0.10
N ILE A 42 -2.95 -1.36 -0.08
CA ILE A 42 -1.95 -1.35 0.98
C ILE A 42 -1.02 -0.16 0.80
N HIS A 43 -0.71 0.52 1.88
CA HIS A 43 0.26 1.61 1.90
C HIS A 43 1.58 1.13 2.51
N LEU A 44 2.59 0.98 1.66
CA LEU A 44 3.96 0.71 2.13
C LEU A 44 4.66 2.05 2.41
N ARG A 45 4.53 2.52 3.62
CA ARG A 45 5.17 3.77 4.06
C ARG A 45 6.69 3.60 4.16
N GLU A 46 7.43 4.70 3.98
CA GLU A 46 8.90 4.70 4.18
C GLU A 46 9.31 4.26 5.58
N ASP A 47 8.51 4.60 6.60
CA ASP A 47 8.76 4.23 8.00
C ASP A 47 8.23 2.84 8.43
N ARG A 48 7.56 2.13 7.51
CA ARG A 48 7.02 0.76 7.75
C ARG A 48 6.17 0.63 9.02
N ARG A 49 5.48 1.71 9.45
CA ARG A 49 4.71 1.72 10.72
C ARG A 49 3.55 0.71 10.75
N HIS A 50 3.04 0.28 9.60
CA HIS A 50 1.99 -0.74 9.49
C HIS A 50 2.35 -1.85 8.50
N ILE A 51 2.08 -1.71 7.20
CA ILE A 51 2.48 -2.69 6.18
C ILE A 51 4.01 -2.75 6.10
N ARG A 52 4.53 -3.96 6.04
CA ARG A 52 5.97 -4.27 5.90
C ARG A 52 6.23 -4.88 4.52
N ASP A 53 7.47 -4.85 4.06
CA ASP A 53 7.87 -5.44 2.78
C ASP A 53 7.46 -6.91 2.66
N LYS A 54 7.53 -7.67 3.77
CA LYS A 54 7.09 -9.07 3.83
C LYS A 54 5.59 -9.23 3.58
N ASP A 55 4.77 -8.27 4.03
CA ASP A 55 3.32 -8.31 3.80
C ASP A 55 3.01 -8.14 2.32
N LEU A 56 3.62 -7.14 1.66
CA LEU A 56 3.50 -6.92 0.22
C LEU A 56 3.92 -8.17 -0.57
N LEU A 57 5.06 -8.77 -0.24
CA LEU A 57 5.55 -9.99 -0.90
C LEU A 57 4.59 -11.16 -0.73
N ASN A 58 4.04 -11.36 0.46
CA ASN A 58 3.12 -12.45 0.75
C ASN A 58 1.78 -12.30 0.02
N ILE A 59 1.22 -11.08 -0.01
CA ILE A 59 -0.03 -10.80 -0.73
C ILE A 59 0.18 -10.96 -2.23
N LYS A 60 1.30 -10.45 -2.76
CA LYS A 60 1.65 -10.55 -4.18
C LYS A 60 1.76 -11.99 -4.69
N ARG A 61 2.21 -12.93 -3.87
CA ARG A 61 2.28 -14.36 -4.26
C ARG A 61 0.93 -14.93 -4.65
N ILE A 62 -0.16 -14.30 -4.23
CA ILE A 62 -1.51 -14.70 -4.62
C ILE A 62 -1.90 -13.92 -5.88
N LYS A 63 -1.63 -14.50 -7.04
CA LYS A 63 -1.82 -13.86 -8.35
C LYS A 63 -3.26 -13.38 -8.62
N SER A 64 -4.25 -13.95 -7.95
CA SER A 64 -5.67 -13.57 -8.09
C SER A 64 -6.04 -12.29 -7.33
N ILE A 65 -5.13 -11.71 -6.54
CA ILE A 65 -5.40 -10.49 -5.77
C ILE A 65 -4.78 -9.29 -6.49
N PRO A 66 -5.57 -8.41 -7.12
CA PRO A 66 -5.07 -7.14 -7.62
C PRO A 66 -4.67 -6.24 -6.46
N ILE A 67 -3.44 -5.71 -6.50
CA ILE A 67 -2.90 -4.82 -5.47
C ILE A 67 -2.88 -3.40 -6.01
N ASN A 68 -3.47 -2.47 -5.24
CA ASN A 68 -3.23 -1.05 -5.32
C ASN A 68 -2.18 -0.67 -4.25
N LEU A 69 -0.97 -0.34 -4.69
CA LEU A 69 0.12 0.05 -3.79
C LEU A 69 0.12 1.57 -3.61
N GLU A 70 -0.21 2.02 -2.40
CA GLU A 70 0.01 3.41 -2.00
C GLU A 70 1.47 3.58 -1.55
N MET A 71 2.11 4.65 -2.01
CA MET A 71 3.53 4.88 -1.73
C MET A 71 3.92 6.35 -1.86
N ALA A 72 4.99 6.76 -1.17
CA ALA A 72 5.60 8.06 -1.37
C ALA A 72 6.29 8.17 -2.76
N ALA A 73 6.38 9.39 -3.28
CA ALA A 73 7.15 9.67 -4.51
C ALA A 73 8.66 9.69 -4.21
N THR A 74 9.26 8.53 -3.92
CA THR A 74 10.70 8.39 -3.66
C THR A 74 11.32 7.32 -4.54
N TYR A 75 12.64 7.40 -4.73
CA TYR A 75 13.37 6.43 -5.53
C TYR A 75 13.34 5.02 -4.94
N GLU A 76 13.37 4.91 -3.61
CA GLU A 76 13.23 3.64 -2.90
C GLU A 76 11.90 2.97 -3.25
N MET A 77 10.80 3.73 -3.11
CA MET A 77 9.46 3.21 -3.38
C MET A 77 9.27 2.86 -4.86
N LEU A 78 9.84 3.65 -5.77
CA LEU A 78 9.86 3.31 -7.20
C LEU A 78 10.53 1.95 -7.44
N LYS A 79 11.71 1.70 -6.87
CA LYS A 79 12.40 0.40 -7.00
C LYS A 79 11.55 -0.75 -6.48
N ILE A 80 10.89 -0.55 -5.33
CA ILE A 80 10.01 -1.56 -4.74
C ILE A 80 8.81 -1.83 -5.67
N ALA A 81 8.19 -0.78 -6.22
CA ALA A 81 7.08 -0.91 -7.14
C ALA A 81 7.49 -1.64 -8.43
N LEU A 82 8.61 -1.28 -9.04
CA LEU A 82 9.14 -1.94 -10.24
C LEU A 82 9.46 -3.43 -10.00
N LYS A 83 10.04 -3.76 -8.85
CA LYS A 83 10.32 -5.14 -8.45
C LYS A 83 9.06 -5.95 -8.20
N ASN A 84 8.06 -5.36 -7.56
CA ASN A 84 6.85 -6.07 -7.16
C ASN A 84 5.74 -6.04 -8.20
N LYS A 85 5.74 -5.06 -9.11
CA LYS A 85 4.75 -4.91 -10.20
C LYS A 85 3.31 -5.04 -9.69
N PRO A 86 2.85 -4.14 -8.77
CA PRO A 86 1.46 -4.14 -8.34
C PRO A 86 0.54 -3.81 -9.53
N SER A 87 -0.74 -4.14 -9.43
CA SER A 87 -1.73 -3.86 -10.49
C SER A 87 -1.97 -2.35 -10.65
N PHE A 88 -1.87 -1.60 -9.55
CA PHE A 88 -2.02 -0.15 -9.51
C PHE A 88 -1.03 0.47 -8.54
N ILE A 89 -0.65 1.72 -8.79
CA ILE A 89 0.15 2.55 -7.90
C ILE A 89 -0.63 3.83 -7.62
N CYS A 90 -0.72 4.20 -6.35
CA CYS A 90 -1.23 5.49 -5.92
C CYS A 90 -0.11 6.25 -5.18
N ILE A 91 0.29 7.40 -5.71
CA ILE A 91 1.31 8.22 -5.09
C ILE A 91 0.63 9.13 -4.06
N VAL A 92 1.04 9.01 -2.80
CA VAL A 92 0.46 9.73 -1.68
C VAL A 92 1.52 10.60 -0.98
N PRO A 93 1.12 11.72 -0.34
CA PRO A 93 2.03 12.46 0.52
C PRO A 93 2.30 11.68 1.80
N GLU A 94 3.56 11.66 2.24
CA GLU A 94 3.92 11.10 3.54
C GLU A 94 4.58 12.18 4.40
N LYS A 95 3.94 12.51 5.51
CA LYS A 95 4.53 13.36 6.55
C LYS A 95 4.74 12.50 7.80
N ARG A 96 5.95 12.54 8.36
CA ARG A 96 6.30 11.70 9.52
C ARG A 96 5.42 11.94 10.75
N LYS A 97 4.92 13.17 10.92
CA LYS A 97 4.09 13.57 12.06
C LYS A 97 2.59 13.24 11.90
N GLU A 98 2.12 12.91 10.69
CA GLU A 98 0.71 12.55 10.46
C GLU A 98 0.48 11.09 10.82
N ILE A 99 -0.60 10.82 11.55
CA ILE A 99 -1.02 9.45 11.91
C ILE A 99 -1.57 8.76 10.66
N THR A 100 -2.38 9.49 9.89
CA THR A 100 -2.95 9.06 8.62
C THR A 100 -2.66 10.10 7.54
N THR A 101 -2.82 9.73 6.26
CA THR A 101 -2.71 10.69 5.15
C THR A 101 -3.98 11.55 5.09
N GLU A 102 -3.86 12.82 5.46
CA GLU A 102 -5.01 13.75 5.58
C GLU A 102 -5.29 14.58 4.33
N GLY A 103 -4.61 14.33 3.24
CA GLY A 103 -4.82 15.10 2.01
C GLY A 103 -4.18 14.49 0.77
N GLY A 104 -4.54 15.05 -0.37
CA GLY A 104 -3.97 14.63 -1.66
C GLY A 104 -2.55 15.15 -1.87
N LEU A 105 -1.82 14.51 -2.77
CA LEU A 105 -0.50 14.96 -3.19
C LEU A 105 -0.61 16.30 -3.94
N ASN A 106 0.15 17.29 -3.52
CA ASN A 106 0.29 18.52 -4.29
C ASN A 106 1.15 18.27 -5.55
N ILE A 107 0.47 17.99 -6.67
CA ILE A 107 1.10 17.65 -7.93
C ILE A 107 1.99 18.80 -8.43
N GLY A 108 1.57 20.05 -8.28
CA GLY A 108 2.34 21.23 -8.70
C GLY A 108 3.71 21.27 -8.04
N LYS A 109 3.76 21.15 -6.72
CA LYS A 109 5.02 21.12 -5.95
C LYS A 109 5.89 19.89 -6.23
N ASN A 110 5.27 18.75 -6.57
CA ASN A 110 5.95 17.48 -6.81
C ASN A 110 6.17 17.15 -8.29
N LYS A 111 5.76 18.02 -9.23
CA LYS A 111 5.79 17.77 -10.67
C LYS A 111 7.14 17.27 -11.18
N LYS A 112 8.23 17.96 -10.85
CA LYS A 112 9.59 17.57 -11.29
C LYS A 112 9.96 16.18 -10.79
N LYS A 113 9.65 15.87 -9.53
CA LYS A 113 9.94 14.59 -8.87
C LYS A 113 9.12 13.45 -9.49
N ILE A 114 7.83 13.71 -9.73
CA ILE A 114 6.93 12.72 -10.36
C ILE A 114 7.41 12.42 -11.78
N ILE A 115 7.70 13.44 -12.59
CA ILE A 115 8.20 13.24 -13.95
C ILE A 115 9.53 12.50 -13.95
N TYR A 116 10.43 12.81 -13.05
CA TYR A 116 11.74 12.15 -12.97
C TYR A 116 11.64 10.66 -12.62
N TYR A 117 10.74 10.28 -11.71
CA TYR A 117 10.65 8.90 -11.23
C TYR A 117 9.63 8.03 -12.01
N PHE A 118 8.65 8.63 -12.67
CA PHE A 118 7.52 7.88 -13.26
C PHE A 118 7.30 8.16 -14.75
N LYS A 119 8.34 8.62 -15.43
CA LYS A 119 8.36 8.86 -16.88
C LYS A 119 8.76 7.58 -17.70
#